data_d4503e11e7391f9be5cc22ede79f57c4
#
_entry.id   d4503e11e7391f9be5cc22ede79f57c4
#
_cell.length_a   1.000
_cell.length_b   1.000
_cell.length_c   1.000
_cell.angle_alpha   90.00
_cell.angle_beta   90.00
_cell.angle_gamma   90.00
#
_symmetry.space_group_name_H-M   'P 1'
#
loop_
_entity.id
_entity.type
_entity.pdbx_description
1 polymer ?
#
loop_
_entity_poly.entity_id
_entity_poly.type
_entity_poly.pdbx_seq_one_letter_code
_entity_poly.pdbx_strand_id
1 'polypeptide(L)'
;VLGKADSDSLREKPWLYQATYQRGLSNALTAYGGLQAAADYRAVQLGTAVGTSLGAVGIDVTQSDSRLSRERRQSGQSYRLSYSKTVNETNSSLSLAAYRFSTSGYMDFMTAMQTRERMAPGEGDNAVPRAKNRLTFSVAQGLASGWGQLYVSGSLQDYWNGYGRDKQYQLGYSNGYRSVAYGLSAARSKTSNGKAQNSFLLNISLPLGRRDKAGAPQLRLGLAHDSNGARSQQAMISGNLGAANQFSYGLSAMNANRNGGSGSLNAQYRSQRALLSGAYSAGKGYRSGSAGLSGTVVGHAGGVSFSSYGSETFALVEAKGAEGAGVSTYPGVAVDARGYALVPYLTPTS
;
A
#
# COMPACT_ATOMS: atom_id res chain seq x y z
N VAL A 1 -11.01 13.63 3.13
CA VAL A 1 -9.56 13.96 3.27
C VAL A 1 -9.28 15.28 2.59
N LEU A 2 -8.50 16.10 3.24
CA LEU A 2 -7.97 17.36 2.71
C LEU A 2 -6.44 17.31 2.77
N GLY A 3 -5.76 17.58 1.67
CA GLY A 3 -4.30 17.59 1.64
C GLY A 3 -3.75 18.33 0.44
N LYS A 4 -2.46 18.64 0.47
CA LYS A 4 -1.74 19.10 -0.71
C LYS A 4 -1.29 17.90 -1.51
N ALA A 5 -1.45 17.95 -2.82
CA ALA A 5 -0.87 16.95 -3.70
C ALA A 5 0.64 17.18 -3.76
N ASP A 6 1.41 16.35 -3.06
CA ASP A 6 2.87 16.37 -3.07
C ASP A 6 3.39 15.21 -3.94
N SER A 7 3.93 15.55 -5.09
CA SER A 7 4.54 14.60 -6.02
C SER A 7 5.72 15.27 -6.70
N ASP A 8 6.84 14.57 -6.78
CA ASP A 8 8.04 15.03 -7.49
C ASP A 8 7.79 15.29 -8.98
N SER A 9 6.69 14.79 -9.52
CA SER A 9 6.24 15.00 -10.89
C SER A 9 5.44 16.29 -11.12
N LEU A 10 5.11 17.04 -10.04
CA LEU A 10 4.34 18.27 -10.10
C LEU A 10 5.16 19.45 -9.55
N ARG A 11 5.21 20.55 -10.29
CA ARG A 11 5.80 21.82 -9.81
C ARG A 11 4.87 22.55 -8.86
N GLU A 12 3.58 22.59 -9.19
CA GLU A 12 2.53 23.13 -8.34
C GLU A 12 1.98 22.05 -7.43
N LYS A 13 1.76 22.37 -6.15
CA LYS A 13 1.18 21.47 -5.13
C LYS A 13 -0.24 21.93 -4.79
N PRO A 14 -1.23 21.65 -5.66
CA PRO A 14 -2.59 22.11 -5.42
C PRO A 14 -3.23 21.42 -4.22
N TRP A 15 -4.15 22.12 -3.58
CA TRP A 15 -5.01 21.53 -2.56
C TRP A 15 -6.01 20.57 -3.23
N LEU A 16 -6.11 19.36 -2.68
CA LEU A 16 -7.05 18.33 -3.10
C LEU A 16 -8.03 18.03 -1.96
N TYR A 17 -9.31 18.14 -2.25
CA TYR A 17 -10.42 17.71 -1.40
C TYR A 17 -10.93 16.38 -1.93
N GLN A 18 -11.08 15.40 -1.05
CA GLN A 18 -11.63 14.10 -1.39
C GLN A 18 -12.62 13.65 -0.33
N ALA A 19 -13.80 13.22 -0.76
CA ALA A 19 -14.82 12.60 0.08
C ALA A 19 -15.27 11.29 -0.57
N THR A 20 -15.48 10.27 0.26
CA THR A 20 -16.03 8.98 -0.16
C THR A 20 -17.15 8.58 0.78
N TYR A 21 -18.19 7.97 0.23
CA TYR A 21 -19.31 7.42 0.97
C TYR A 21 -19.63 6.02 0.46
N GLN A 22 -19.85 5.10 1.38
CA GLN A 22 -20.22 3.74 1.06
C GLN A 22 -21.30 3.28 2.04
N ARG A 23 -22.33 2.60 1.52
CA ARG A 23 -23.42 2.06 2.32
C ARG A 23 -23.86 0.70 1.79
N GLY A 24 -23.91 -0.29 2.68
CA GLY A 24 -24.62 -1.53 2.42
C GLY A 24 -26.14 -1.26 2.41
N LEU A 25 -26.78 -1.55 1.30
CA LEU A 25 -28.24 -1.45 1.14
C LEU A 25 -28.92 -2.76 1.53
N SER A 26 -28.21 -3.87 1.36
CA SER A 26 -28.60 -5.20 1.82
C SER A 26 -27.35 -6.05 2.05
N ASN A 27 -27.50 -7.30 2.49
CA ASN A 27 -26.39 -8.25 2.63
C ASN A 27 -25.67 -8.55 1.31
N ALA A 28 -26.31 -8.30 0.18
CA ALA A 28 -25.77 -8.56 -1.15
C ALA A 28 -25.44 -7.30 -1.95
N LEU A 29 -25.97 -6.13 -1.57
CA LEU A 29 -25.89 -4.92 -2.38
C LEU A 29 -25.23 -3.77 -1.60
N THR A 30 -24.19 -3.20 -2.16
CA THR A 30 -23.52 -2.01 -1.63
C THR A 30 -23.51 -0.90 -2.67
N ALA A 31 -23.92 0.30 -2.29
CA ALA A 31 -23.76 1.51 -3.09
C ALA A 31 -22.59 2.33 -2.55
N TYR A 32 -21.85 2.96 -3.46
CA TYR A 32 -20.75 3.84 -3.07
C TYR A 32 -20.62 5.02 -4.02
N GLY A 33 -20.01 6.09 -3.52
CA GLY A 33 -19.73 7.28 -4.30
C GLY A 33 -18.51 8.02 -3.78
N GLY A 34 -17.99 8.91 -4.61
CA GLY A 34 -16.81 9.70 -4.28
C GLY A 34 -16.81 11.04 -4.99
N LEU A 35 -16.16 11.98 -4.36
CA LEU A 35 -15.94 13.32 -4.88
C LEU A 35 -14.46 13.67 -4.77
N GLN A 36 -13.91 14.27 -5.81
CA GLN A 36 -12.60 14.92 -5.78
C GLN A 36 -12.74 16.33 -6.32
N ALA A 37 -12.13 17.29 -5.66
CA ALA A 37 -12.14 18.68 -6.09
C ALA A 37 -10.78 19.34 -5.80
N ALA A 38 -10.27 20.05 -6.79
CA ALA A 38 -9.12 20.96 -6.70
C ALA A 38 -9.45 22.23 -7.50
N ALA A 39 -8.56 23.24 -7.51
CA ALA A 39 -8.82 24.51 -8.15
C ALA A 39 -9.28 24.40 -9.62
N ASP A 40 -8.69 23.45 -10.37
CA ASP A 40 -8.93 23.26 -11.80
C ASP A 40 -9.31 21.81 -12.17
N TYR A 41 -9.76 21.04 -11.18
CA TYR A 41 -10.17 19.65 -11.36
C TYR A 41 -11.36 19.30 -10.48
N ARG A 42 -12.30 18.56 -11.05
CA ARG A 42 -13.44 17.98 -10.34
C ARG A 42 -13.70 16.59 -10.88
N ALA A 43 -14.01 15.67 -9.98
CA ALA A 43 -14.48 14.34 -10.36
C ALA A 43 -15.55 13.84 -9.40
N VAL A 44 -16.53 13.13 -9.96
CA VAL A 44 -17.63 12.48 -9.24
C VAL A 44 -17.63 11.03 -9.65
N GLN A 45 -17.67 10.13 -8.69
CA GLN A 45 -17.81 8.69 -8.90
C GLN A 45 -19.10 8.19 -8.26
N LEU A 46 -19.79 7.31 -8.97
CA LEU A 46 -20.92 6.55 -8.46
C LEU A 46 -20.77 5.09 -8.86
N GLY A 47 -21.07 4.19 -7.96
CA GLY A 47 -20.93 2.76 -8.21
C GLY A 47 -21.78 1.90 -7.30
N THR A 48 -21.90 0.65 -7.70
CA THR A 48 -22.56 -0.39 -6.94
C THR A 48 -21.77 -1.70 -7.02
N ALA A 49 -21.85 -2.48 -5.96
CA ALA A 49 -21.31 -3.82 -5.90
C ALA A 49 -22.37 -4.80 -5.42
N VAL A 50 -22.45 -5.94 -6.09
CA VAL A 50 -23.39 -7.02 -5.80
C VAL A 50 -22.60 -8.28 -5.46
N GLY A 51 -22.84 -8.81 -4.27
CA GLY A 51 -22.33 -10.11 -3.83
C GLY A 51 -23.31 -11.22 -4.15
N THR A 52 -22.84 -12.25 -4.85
CA THR A 52 -23.63 -13.43 -5.21
C THR A 52 -22.89 -14.71 -4.83
N SER A 53 -23.56 -15.86 -4.88
CA SER A 53 -22.91 -17.17 -4.72
C SER A 53 -21.85 -17.45 -5.80
N LEU A 54 -21.95 -16.78 -6.95
CA LEU A 54 -20.99 -16.90 -8.05
C LEU A 54 -19.80 -15.93 -7.92
N GLY A 55 -19.82 -15.02 -6.96
CA GLY A 55 -18.79 -14.01 -6.74
C GLY A 55 -19.37 -12.61 -6.56
N ALA A 56 -18.49 -11.64 -6.36
CA ALA A 56 -18.86 -10.23 -6.25
C ALA A 56 -18.57 -9.49 -7.56
N VAL A 57 -19.55 -8.74 -8.04
CA VAL A 57 -19.47 -7.89 -9.24
C VAL A 57 -19.64 -6.45 -8.82
N GLY A 58 -18.75 -5.56 -9.25
CA GLY A 58 -18.85 -4.13 -9.03
C GLY A 58 -18.82 -3.38 -10.36
N ILE A 59 -19.66 -2.36 -10.46
CA ILE A 59 -19.71 -1.45 -11.62
C ILE A 59 -19.68 -0.02 -11.09
N ASP A 60 -18.84 0.82 -11.67
CA ASP A 60 -18.86 2.25 -11.38
C ASP A 60 -18.56 3.11 -12.60
N VAL A 61 -19.00 4.35 -12.50
CA VAL A 61 -18.72 5.42 -13.45
C VAL A 61 -18.11 6.60 -12.72
N THR A 62 -17.07 7.17 -13.29
CA THR A 62 -16.44 8.40 -12.82
C THR A 62 -16.52 9.44 -13.92
N GLN A 63 -17.13 10.58 -13.63
CA GLN A 63 -17.12 11.76 -14.46
C GLN A 63 -16.02 12.71 -13.98
N SER A 64 -15.13 13.15 -14.85
CA SER A 64 -14.12 14.18 -14.53
C SER A 64 -14.27 15.40 -15.42
N ASP A 65 -13.96 16.56 -14.85
CA ASP A 65 -13.87 17.85 -15.54
C ASP A 65 -12.55 18.52 -15.13
N SER A 66 -11.76 18.91 -16.11
CA SER A 66 -10.42 19.47 -15.93
C SER A 66 -10.28 20.75 -16.72
N ARG A 67 -9.82 21.83 -16.09
CA ARG A 67 -9.43 23.07 -16.75
C ARG A 67 -7.93 23.05 -16.99
N LEU A 68 -7.53 22.84 -18.25
CA LEU A 68 -6.12 22.72 -18.63
C LEU A 68 -5.48 24.10 -18.89
N SER A 69 -6.26 25.08 -19.40
CA SER A 69 -5.85 26.46 -19.58
C SER A 69 -7.07 27.38 -19.42
N ARG A 70 -6.90 28.70 -19.56
CA ARG A 70 -8.03 29.67 -19.53
C ARG A 70 -9.11 29.38 -20.57
N GLU A 71 -8.72 28.85 -21.72
CA GLU A 71 -9.61 28.60 -22.86
C GLU A 71 -9.95 27.11 -23.05
N ARG A 72 -9.24 26.20 -22.36
CA ARG A 72 -9.36 24.77 -22.62
C ARG A 72 -9.85 24.00 -21.40
N ARG A 73 -11.07 23.50 -21.51
CA ARG A 73 -11.67 22.53 -20.60
C ARG A 73 -11.76 21.17 -21.25
N GLN A 74 -11.59 20.13 -20.47
CA GLN A 74 -11.74 18.76 -20.92
C GLN A 74 -12.55 17.97 -19.91
N SER A 75 -13.56 17.28 -20.42
CA SER A 75 -14.49 16.49 -19.63
C SER A 75 -14.62 15.09 -20.22
N GLY A 76 -14.74 14.10 -19.38
CA GLY A 76 -14.88 12.72 -19.81
C GLY A 76 -15.28 11.78 -18.72
N GLN A 77 -15.54 10.54 -19.11
CA GLN A 77 -16.05 9.48 -18.25
C GLN A 77 -15.10 8.29 -18.25
N SER A 78 -15.04 7.62 -17.10
CA SER A 78 -14.37 6.35 -16.93
C SER A 78 -15.35 5.34 -16.35
N TYR A 79 -15.46 4.19 -16.98
CA TYR A 79 -16.30 3.08 -16.57
C TYR A 79 -15.43 1.96 -16.06
N ARG A 80 -15.78 1.35 -14.94
CA ARG A 80 -15.07 0.21 -14.37
C ARG A 80 -16.03 -0.94 -14.08
N LEU A 81 -15.65 -2.12 -14.52
CA LEU A 81 -16.27 -3.39 -14.14
C LEU A 81 -15.25 -4.18 -13.34
N SER A 82 -15.63 -4.69 -12.19
CA SER A 82 -14.79 -5.56 -11.37
C SER A 82 -15.52 -6.85 -11.02
N TYR A 83 -14.76 -7.92 -10.88
CA TYR A 83 -15.28 -9.22 -10.44
C TYR A 83 -14.28 -9.86 -9.48
N SER A 84 -14.76 -10.49 -8.44
CA SER A 84 -13.93 -11.27 -7.53
C SER A 84 -14.68 -12.48 -7.00
N LYS A 85 -13.96 -13.60 -6.87
CA LYS A 85 -14.47 -14.81 -6.24
C LYS A 85 -13.37 -15.52 -5.47
N THR A 86 -13.70 -15.95 -4.27
CA THR A 86 -12.88 -16.86 -3.46
C THR A 86 -13.63 -18.17 -3.30
N VAL A 87 -12.97 -19.27 -3.55
CA VAL A 87 -13.48 -20.63 -3.40
C VAL A 87 -12.67 -21.29 -2.29
N ASN A 88 -13.23 -21.36 -1.10
CA ASN A 88 -12.53 -21.83 0.10
C ASN A 88 -12.21 -23.33 0.03
N GLU A 89 -13.08 -24.12 -0.58
CA GLU A 89 -12.93 -25.58 -0.70
C GLU A 89 -11.68 -25.99 -1.51
N THR A 90 -11.32 -25.20 -2.50
CA THR A 90 -10.15 -25.43 -3.35
C THR A 90 -9.00 -24.48 -3.04
N ASN A 91 -9.17 -23.61 -2.04
CA ASN A 91 -8.22 -22.55 -1.69
C ASN A 91 -7.81 -21.71 -2.91
N SER A 92 -8.80 -21.38 -3.75
CA SER A 92 -8.63 -20.63 -4.99
C SER A 92 -9.19 -19.23 -4.82
N SER A 93 -8.47 -18.24 -5.33
CA SER A 93 -8.98 -16.87 -5.44
C SER A 93 -8.79 -16.34 -6.85
N LEU A 94 -9.87 -15.83 -7.40
CA LEU A 94 -9.88 -15.11 -8.68
C LEU A 94 -10.28 -13.67 -8.38
N SER A 95 -9.40 -12.75 -8.68
CA SER A 95 -9.72 -11.35 -8.76
C SER A 95 -9.51 -10.91 -10.20
N LEU A 96 -10.57 -10.89 -10.96
CA LEU A 96 -10.63 -10.19 -12.22
C LEU A 96 -10.97 -8.75 -11.89
N ALA A 97 -10.02 -8.05 -11.32
CA ALA A 97 -10.22 -6.68 -10.99
C ALA A 97 -10.16 -5.85 -12.26
N ALA A 98 -11.29 -5.29 -12.62
CA ALA A 98 -11.44 -4.09 -13.41
C ALA A 98 -10.96 -4.14 -14.87
N TYR A 99 -11.87 -4.40 -15.73
CA TYR A 99 -11.84 -3.74 -17.03
C TYR A 99 -12.26 -2.28 -16.83
N ARG A 100 -11.39 -1.34 -17.14
CA ARG A 100 -11.68 0.09 -17.16
C ARG A 100 -11.63 0.60 -18.59
N PHE A 101 -12.67 1.26 -19.01
CA PHE A 101 -12.73 2.03 -20.25
C PHE A 101 -12.87 3.51 -19.91
N SER A 102 -12.06 4.36 -20.53
CA SER A 102 -12.14 5.81 -20.35
C SER A 102 -12.34 6.49 -21.70
N THR A 103 -13.22 7.47 -21.75
CA THR A 103 -13.40 8.31 -22.95
C THR A 103 -12.17 9.19 -23.20
N SER A 104 -12.02 9.70 -24.41
CA SER A 104 -10.85 10.52 -24.77
C SER A 104 -10.72 11.82 -23.98
N GLY A 105 -11.82 12.28 -23.41
CA GLY A 105 -11.85 13.47 -22.55
C GLY A 105 -11.57 13.21 -21.07
N TYR A 106 -11.56 11.96 -20.64
CA TYR A 106 -11.34 11.63 -19.25
C TYR A 106 -9.86 11.81 -18.86
N MET A 107 -9.65 12.47 -17.73
CA MET A 107 -8.37 12.52 -17.04
C MET A 107 -8.58 12.24 -15.55
N ASP A 108 -7.69 11.47 -14.96
CA ASP A 108 -7.56 11.46 -13.51
C ASP A 108 -6.83 12.73 -13.04
N PHE A 109 -6.87 12.96 -11.73
CA PHE A 109 -6.30 14.17 -11.14
C PHE A 109 -4.83 14.38 -11.50
N MET A 110 -3.99 13.34 -11.39
CA MET A 110 -2.55 13.46 -11.68
C MET A 110 -2.30 13.74 -13.15
N THR A 111 -2.99 13.03 -14.03
CA THR A 111 -2.90 13.25 -15.50
C THR A 111 -3.32 14.66 -15.87
N ALA A 112 -4.39 15.19 -15.24
CA ALA A 112 -4.87 16.54 -15.47
C ALA A 112 -3.83 17.61 -15.04
N MET A 113 -3.24 17.45 -13.86
CA MET A 113 -2.22 18.37 -13.35
C MET A 113 -0.94 18.33 -14.18
N GLN A 114 -0.44 17.13 -14.52
CA GLN A 114 0.73 16.98 -15.38
C GLN A 114 0.50 17.55 -16.78
N THR A 115 -0.68 17.34 -17.34
CA THR A 115 -1.04 17.90 -18.66
C THR A 115 -1.05 19.42 -18.62
N ARG A 116 -1.63 20.00 -17.58
CA ARG A 116 -1.66 21.44 -17.38
C ARG A 116 -0.27 22.06 -17.29
N GLU A 117 0.63 21.44 -16.50
CA GLU A 117 2.00 21.93 -16.35
C GLU A 117 2.83 21.82 -17.63
N ARG A 118 2.58 20.81 -18.47
CA ARG A 118 3.27 20.60 -19.74
C ARG A 118 2.70 21.42 -20.89
N MET A 119 1.54 22.02 -20.72
CA MET A 119 0.94 22.97 -21.68
C MET A 119 1.61 24.35 -21.65
N ALA A 120 2.94 24.41 -21.47
CA ALA A 120 3.70 25.62 -21.75
C ALA A 120 3.54 26.01 -23.23
N PRO A 121 3.60 27.31 -23.56
CA PRO A 121 3.38 27.78 -24.95
C PRO A 121 4.26 27.04 -25.97
N GLY A 122 3.63 26.27 -26.86
CA GLY A 122 4.32 25.56 -27.93
C GLY A 122 4.34 24.03 -27.86
N GLU A 123 3.97 23.39 -26.73
CA GLU A 123 3.82 21.95 -26.64
C GLU A 123 2.35 21.53 -26.83
N GLY A 124 2.11 20.60 -27.75
CA GLY A 124 0.76 20.10 -28.03
C GLY A 124 0.26 19.13 -26.96
N ASP A 125 -1.05 18.87 -26.99
CA ASP A 125 -1.84 18.02 -26.08
C ASP A 125 -1.35 16.57 -25.88
N ASN A 126 -0.45 16.12 -26.72
CA ASN A 126 0.02 14.73 -26.81
C ASN A 126 1.16 14.40 -25.84
N ALA A 127 1.59 15.35 -25.02
CA ALA A 127 2.75 15.18 -24.15
C ALA A 127 2.51 14.23 -22.95
N VAL A 128 1.24 13.99 -22.53
CA VAL A 128 0.91 13.10 -21.41
C VAL A 128 0.06 11.93 -21.91
N PRO A 129 0.51 10.67 -21.68
CA PRO A 129 -0.27 9.51 -22.05
C PRO A 129 -1.58 9.44 -21.26
N ARG A 130 -2.71 9.40 -21.98
CA ARG A 130 -4.04 9.29 -21.38
C ARG A 130 -4.55 7.86 -21.46
N ALA A 131 -4.88 7.27 -20.31
CA ALA A 131 -5.39 5.91 -20.24
C ALA A 131 -6.72 5.77 -21.03
N LYS A 132 -6.78 4.75 -21.90
CA LYS A 132 -7.98 4.36 -22.66
C LYS A 132 -8.63 3.15 -22.05
N ASN A 133 -7.96 2.02 -22.11
CA ASN A 133 -8.42 0.75 -21.55
C ASN A 133 -7.40 0.25 -20.52
N ARG A 134 -7.89 -0.34 -19.47
CA ARG A 134 -7.04 -1.07 -18.52
C ARG A 134 -7.72 -2.36 -18.10
N LEU A 135 -7.07 -3.47 -18.34
CA LEU A 135 -7.46 -4.78 -17.84
C LEU A 135 -6.43 -5.21 -16.79
N THR A 136 -6.91 -5.61 -15.61
CA THR A 136 -6.06 -6.23 -14.58
C THR A 136 -6.72 -7.53 -14.12
N PHE A 137 -5.92 -8.54 -13.86
CA PHE A 137 -6.39 -9.79 -13.29
C PHE A 137 -5.35 -10.37 -12.32
N SER A 138 -5.82 -11.12 -11.34
CA SER A 138 -4.99 -11.96 -10.51
C SER A 138 -5.73 -13.25 -10.16
N VAL A 139 -5.02 -14.35 -10.21
CA VAL A 139 -5.50 -15.69 -9.84
C VAL A 139 -4.49 -16.26 -8.87
N ALA A 140 -4.96 -16.75 -7.75
CA ALA A 140 -4.13 -17.52 -6.82
C ALA A 140 -4.81 -18.87 -6.59
N GLN A 141 -4.03 -19.94 -6.65
CA GLN A 141 -4.45 -21.32 -6.50
C GLN A 141 -3.61 -22.00 -5.42
N GLY A 142 -4.23 -22.34 -4.30
CA GLY A 142 -3.65 -23.26 -3.34
C GLY A 142 -3.55 -24.65 -3.95
N LEU A 143 -2.39 -25.28 -3.84
CA LEU A 143 -2.18 -26.64 -4.27
C LEU A 143 -2.56 -27.62 -3.15
N ALA A 144 -2.55 -28.92 -3.46
CA ALA A 144 -2.80 -29.97 -2.47
C ALA A 144 -1.92 -29.77 -1.22
N SER A 145 -2.35 -30.33 -0.09
CA SER A 145 -1.72 -30.15 1.22
C SER A 145 -0.18 -30.25 1.17
N GLY A 146 0.51 -29.19 1.57
CA GLY A 146 1.98 -29.12 1.60
C GLY A 146 2.66 -28.68 0.29
N TRP A 147 1.91 -28.50 -0.80
CA TRP A 147 2.48 -28.12 -2.11
C TRP A 147 2.47 -26.61 -2.37
N GLY A 148 1.98 -25.80 -1.42
CA GLY A 148 2.04 -24.36 -1.52
C GLY A 148 0.99 -23.75 -2.42
N GLN A 149 1.32 -22.60 -3.03
CA GLN A 149 0.40 -21.78 -3.82
C GLN A 149 1.05 -21.29 -5.11
N LEU A 150 0.32 -21.39 -6.20
CA LEU A 150 0.62 -20.73 -7.47
C LEU A 150 -0.17 -19.43 -7.58
N TYR A 151 0.41 -18.41 -8.19
CA TYR A 151 -0.32 -17.20 -8.53
C TYR A 151 0.08 -16.68 -9.92
N VAL A 152 -0.89 -16.12 -10.60
CA VAL A 152 -0.73 -15.47 -11.90
C VAL A 152 -1.41 -14.11 -11.82
N SER A 153 -0.74 -13.08 -12.26
CA SER A 153 -1.34 -11.75 -12.39
C SER A 153 -0.94 -11.08 -13.69
N GLY A 154 -1.75 -10.15 -14.15
CA GLY A 154 -1.46 -9.41 -15.35
C GLY A 154 -2.18 -8.08 -15.42
N SER A 155 -1.59 -7.16 -16.19
CA SER A 155 -2.14 -5.86 -16.50
C SER A 155 -1.87 -5.51 -17.95
N LEU A 156 -2.90 -5.04 -18.63
CA LEU A 156 -2.84 -4.50 -19.98
C LEU A 156 -3.41 -3.09 -19.94
N GLN A 157 -2.70 -2.11 -20.46
CA GLN A 157 -3.16 -0.73 -20.53
C GLN A 157 -2.91 -0.14 -21.91
N ASP A 158 -3.98 0.31 -22.54
CA ASP A 158 -3.94 1.09 -23.78
C ASP A 158 -4.07 2.57 -23.48
N TYR A 159 -3.52 3.38 -24.36
CA TYR A 159 -3.58 4.82 -24.28
C TYR A 159 -4.26 5.43 -25.50
N TRP A 160 -4.85 6.59 -25.29
CA TRP A 160 -5.28 7.46 -26.39
C TRP A 160 -4.07 8.04 -27.13
N ASN A 161 -4.27 8.50 -28.34
CA ASN A 161 -3.26 9.21 -29.14
C ASN A 161 -2.04 8.36 -29.57
N GLY A 162 -2.22 7.05 -29.73
CA GLY A 162 -1.19 6.20 -30.32
C GLY A 162 0.04 5.90 -29.45
N TYR A 163 -0.02 6.17 -28.14
CA TYR A 163 1.08 5.87 -27.21
C TYR A 163 1.38 4.37 -27.02
N GLY A 164 0.67 3.49 -27.73
CA GLY A 164 0.92 2.06 -27.66
C GLY A 164 0.26 1.38 -26.47
N ARG A 165 0.86 0.30 -25.98
CA ARG A 165 0.30 -0.55 -24.94
C ARG A 165 1.33 -0.95 -23.90
N ASP A 166 1.00 -0.75 -22.63
CA ASP A 166 1.74 -1.35 -21.52
C ASP A 166 1.21 -2.75 -21.25
N LYS A 167 2.13 -3.68 -21.01
CA LYS A 167 1.84 -5.07 -20.67
C LYS A 167 2.68 -5.49 -19.49
N GLN A 168 2.06 -6.12 -18.53
CA GLN A 168 2.74 -6.72 -17.39
C GLN A 168 2.10 -8.07 -17.06
N TYR A 169 2.90 -9.10 -16.92
CA TYR A 169 2.49 -10.43 -16.51
C TYR A 169 3.44 -10.93 -15.43
N GLN A 170 2.91 -11.62 -14.47
CA GLN A 170 3.67 -12.23 -13.39
C GLN A 170 3.12 -13.62 -13.11
N LEU A 171 4.01 -14.57 -12.99
CA LEU A 171 3.78 -15.93 -12.50
C LEU A 171 4.63 -16.12 -11.26
N GLY A 172 4.09 -16.72 -10.22
CA GLY A 172 4.86 -17.05 -9.04
C GLY A 172 4.35 -18.30 -8.34
N TYR A 173 5.26 -18.86 -7.57
CA TYR A 173 5.03 -20.00 -6.69
C TYR A 173 5.56 -19.68 -5.32
N SER A 174 4.83 -20.02 -4.29
CA SER A 174 5.27 -19.91 -2.90
C SER A 174 4.91 -21.16 -2.11
N ASN A 175 5.81 -21.56 -1.22
CA ASN A 175 5.57 -22.67 -0.33
C ASN A 175 6.33 -22.47 0.98
N GLY A 176 5.96 -23.25 2.00
CA GLY A 176 6.68 -23.38 3.25
C GLY A 176 6.98 -24.83 3.54
N TYR A 177 8.25 -25.15 3.76
CA TYR A 177 8.67 -26.45 4.23
C TYR A 177 9.31 -26.31 5.60
N ARG A 178 8.72 -26.99 6.60
CA ARG A 178 9.09 -26.83 8.02
C ARG A 178 8.98 -25.34 8.44
N SER A 179 10.12 -24.70 8.74
CA SER A 179 10.18 -23.27 9.14
C SER A 179 10.69 -22.36 8.02
N VAL A 180 11.04 -22.91 6.86
CA VAL A 180 11.54 -22.14 5.72
C VAL A 180 10.38 -21.83 4.80
N ALA A 181 10.13 -20.54 4.55
CA ALA A 181 9.23 -20.10 3.49
C ALA A 181 10.06 -19.67 2.29
N TYR A 182 9.65 -20.05 1.11
CA TYR A 182 10.32 -19.68 -0.13
C TYR A 182 9.32 -19.32 -1.22
N GLY A 183 9.74 -18.44 -2.11
CA GLY A 183 8.95 -17.99 -3.25
C GLY A 183 9.82 -17.73 -4.46
N LEU A 184 9.33 -18.14 -5.61
CA LEU A 184 9.92 -17.90 -6.91
C LEU A 184 8.91 -17.13 -7.76
N SER A 185 9.34 -16.07 -8.43
CA SER A 185 8.47 -15.39 -9.39
C SER A 185 9.23 -14.98 -10.64
N ALA A 186 8.51 -15.00 -11.75
CA ALA A 186 8.95 -14.49 -13.04
C ALA A 186 7.94 -13.45 -13.51
N ALA A 187 8.42 -12.29 -13.92
CA ALA A 187 7.59 -11.24 -14.46
C ALA A 187 8.12 -10.76 -15.82
N ARG A 188 7.21 -10.38 -16.68
CA ARG A 188 7.51 -9.71 -17.95
C ARG A 188 6.75 -8.42 -18.03
N SER A 189 7.47 -7.33 -18.24
CA SER A 189 6.89 -6.00 -18.43
C SER A 189 7.34 -5.42 -19.76
N LYS A 190 6.45 -4.68 -20.40
CA LYS A 190 6.73 -3.88 -21.59
C LYS A 190 5.92 -2.60 -21.48
N THR A 191 6.60 -1.46 -21.42
CA THR A 191 5.95 -0.15 -21.52
C THR A 191 5.75 0.20 -22.99
N SER A 192 4.80 1.09 -23.26
CA SER A 192 4.45 1.55 -24.61
C SER A 192 5.66 2.02 -25.41
N ASN A 193 6.62 2.70 -24.77
CA ASN A 193 7.81 3.26 -25.39
C ASN A 193 9.09 2.46 -25.05
N GLY A 194 8.98 1.34 -24.34
CA GLY A 194 10.11 0.57 -23.84
C GLY A 194 10.29 -0.79 -24.50
N LYS A 195 11.48 -1.35 -24.31
CA LYS A 195 11.76 -2.75 -24.63
C LYS A 195 11.11 -3.66 -23.59
N ALA A 196 10.78 -4.88 -24.00
CA ALA A 196 10.32 -5.89 -23.05
C ALA A 196 11.43 -6.27 -22.07
N GLN A 197 11.08 -6.32 -20.80
CA GLN A 197 11.98 -6.72 -19.72
C GLN A 197 11.40 -7.93 -19.00
N ASN A 198 12.21 -8.96 -18.81
CA ASN A 198 11.87 -10.09 -17.95
C ASN A 198 12.63 -9.93 -16.65
N SER A 199 12.00 -10.28 -15.53
CA SER A 199 12.62 -10.29 -14.22
C SER A 199 12.31 -11.58 -13.48
N PHE A 200 13.27 -12.08 -12.74
CA PHE A 200 13.18 -13.27 -11.91
C PHE A 200 13.54 -12.89 -10.49
N LEU A 201 12.77 -13.39 -9.53
CA LEU A 201 12.94 -13.13 -8.12
C LEU A 201 12.83 -14.43 -7.34
N LEU A 202 13.82 -14.71 -6.51
CA LEU A 202 13.80 -15.78 -5.51
C LEU A 202 13.85 -15.14 -4.14
N ASN A 203 12.93 -15.50 -3.27
CA ASN A 203 12.89 -15.10 -1.87
C ASN A 203 12.91 -16.32 -0.97
N ILE A 204 13.70 -16.26 0.09
CA ILE A 204 13.76 -17.27 1.14
C ILE A 204 13.62 -16.56 2.48
N SER A 205 12.77 -17.08 3.35
CA SER A 205 12.59 -16.56 4.71
C SER A 205 12.70 -17.71 5.71
N LEU A 206 13.51 -17.52 6.74
CA LEU A 206 13.69 -18.51 7.78
C LEU A 206 13.84 -17.85 9.16
N PRO A 207 13.25 -18.42 10.22
CA PRO A 207 13.48 -17.96 11.58
C PRO A 207 14.88 -18.39 12.04
N LEU A 208 15.57 -17.47 12.70
CA LEU A 208 16.88 -17.72 13.33
C LEU A 208 16.65 -18.04 14.82
N GLY A 209 16.41 -19.30 15.15
CA GLY A 209 16.19 -19.73 16.52
C GLY A 209 15.17 -20.86 16.64
N ARG A 210 14.85 -21.21 17.89
CA ARG A 210 13.87 -22.28 18.18
C ARG A 210 12.46 -21.80 17.87
N ARG A 211 11.65 -22.66 17.27
CA ARG A 211 10.25 -22.42 16.86
C ARG A 211 9.33 -21.99 18.01
N ASP A 212 9.65 -22.38 19.21
CA ASP A 212 8.88 -22.21 20.44
C ASP A 212 9.09 -20.85 21.11
N LYS A 213 10.04 -20.04 20.62
CA LYS A 213 10.26 -18.67 21.13
C LYS A 213 9.54 -17.65 20.27
N ALA A 214 8.49 -17.08 20.82
CA ALA A 214 7.90 -15.86 20.26
C ALA A 214 8.97 -14.76 20.12
N GLY A 215 9.08 -14.14 18.95
CA GLY A 215 10.08 -13.10 18.71
C GLY A 215 11.42 -13.58 18.13
N ALA A 216 11.54 -14.84 17.69
CA ALA A 216 12.75 -15.30 17.01
C ALA A 216 13.07 -14.42 15.79
N PRO A 217 14.34 -13.98 15.63
CA PRO A 217 14.73 -13.18 14.47
C PRO A 217 14.42 -13.89 13.14
N GLN A 218 14.00 -13.14 12.15
CA GLN A 218 13.73 -13.63 10.80
C GLN A 218 14.85 -13.21 9.86
N LEU A 219 15.46 -14.18 9.19
CA LEU A 219 16.36 -13.94 8.07
C LEU A 219 15.58 -14.04 6.77
N ARG A 220 15.70 -13.03 5.93
CA ARG A 220 15.17 -13.02 4.56
C ARG A 220 16.30 -12.83 3.58
N LEU A 221 16.32 -13.67 2.56
CA LEU A 221 17.26 -13.60 1.45
C LEU A 221 16.48 -13.36 0.17
N GLY A 222 16.97 -12.46 -0.66
CA GLY A 222 16.39 -12.14 -1.95
C GLY A 222 17.45 -12.15 -3.04
N LEU A 223 17.13 -12.79 -4.17
CA LEU A 223 17.94 -12.76 -5.39
C LEU A 223 17.06 -12.27 -6.52
N ALA A 224 17.50 -11.24 -7.21
CA ALA A 224 16.79 -10.73 -8.39
C ALA A 224 17.74 -10.66 -9.59
N HIS A 225 17.16 -10.96 -10.76
CA HIS A 225 17.84 -10.88 -12.05
C HIS A 225 16.87 -10.39 -13.11
N ASP A 226 17.32 -9.51 -14.01
CA ASP A 226 16.53 -9.09 -15.15
C ASP A 226 17.23 -9.32 -16.49
N SER A 227 16.44 -9.29 -17.57
CA SER A 227 16.92 -9.48 -18.94
C SER A 227 17.85 -8.37 -19.44
N ASN A 228 17.96 -7.24 -18.72
CA ASN A 228 18.89 -6.15 -19.02
C ASN A 228 20.23 -6.33 -18.30
N GLY A 229 20.44 -7.50 -17.65
CA GLY A 229 21.65 -7.85 -16.95
C GLY A 229 21.78 -7.23 -15.55
N ALA A 230 20.72 -6.60 -15.00
CA ALA A 230 20.75 -6.19 -13.61
C ALA A 230 20.61 -7.40 -12.69
N ARG A 231 21.43 -7.45 -11.67
CA ARG A 231 21.45 -8.49 -10.64
C ARG A 231 21.52 -7.83 -9.28
N SER A 232 20.74 -8.31 -8.35
CA SER A 232 20.82 -7.87 -6.97
C SER A 232 20.68 -9.04 -6.01
N GLN A 233 21.36 -8.94 -4.88
CA GLN A 233 21.29 -9.87 -3.76
C GLN A 233 21.00 -9.05 -2.53
N GLN A 234 20.08 -9.51 -1.72
CA GLN A 234 19.67 -8.85 -0.49
C GLN A 234 19.61 -9.85 0.65
N ALA A 235 20.09 -9.45 1.80
CA ALA A 235 19.90 -10.14 3.06
C ALA A 235 19.30 -9.17 4.06
N MET A 236 18.30 -9.63 4.81
CA MET A 236 17.65 -8.84 5.84
C MET A 236 17.43 -9.70 7.09
N ILE A 237 17.79 -9.15 8.22
CA ILE A 237 17.48 -9.73 9.53
C ILE A 237 16.58 -8.76 10.27
N SER A 238 15.47 -9.26 10.80
CA SER A 238 14.56 -8.45 11.61
C SER A 238 14.05 -9.27 12.80
N GLY A 239 13.74 -8.60 13.88
CA GLY A 239 13.25 -9.26 15.09
C GLY A 239 12.72 -8.28 16.11
N ASN A 240 12.19 -8.85 17.19
CA ASN A 240 11.70 -8.11 18.34
C ASN A 240 12.43 -8.58 19.60
N LEU A 241 12.64 -7.67 20.52
CA LEU A 241 13.26 -7.92 21.82
C LEU A 241 12.40 -7.34 22.95
N GLY A 242 12.58 -7.87 24.15
CA GLY A 242 11.83 -7.49 25.34
C GLY A 242 10.60 -8.37 25.57
N ALA A 243 10.16 -8.45 26.82
CA ALA A 243 9.05 -9.32 27.26
C ALA A 243 7.71 -9.00 26.56
N ALA A 244 7.49 -7.74 26.19
CA ALA A 244 6.31 -7.27 25.44
C ALA A 244 6.66 -6.84 23.99
N ASN A 245 7.77 -7.35 23.42
CA ASN A 245 8.23 -6.99 22.08
C ASN A 245 8.40 -5.47 21.89
N GLN A 246 8.87 -4.78 22.94
CA GLN A 246 8.95 -3.31 22.93
C GLN A 246 10.00 -2.77 21.96
N PHE A 247 11.04 -3.53 21.70
CA PHE A 247 12.10 -3.14 20.77
C PHE A 247 12.03 -3.99 19.53
N SER A 248 11.84 -3.35 18.37
CA SER A 248 11.91 -3.98 17.05
C SER A 248 13.10 -3.42 16.27
N TYR A 249 13.76 -4.29 15.52
CA TYR A 249 14.91 -3.93 14.71
C TYR A 249 14.90 -4.61 13.36
N GLY A 250 15.55 -3.97 12.41
CA GLY A 250 15.82 -4.53 11.10
C GLY A 250 17.19 -4.08 10.60
N LEU A 251 17.94 -5.02 10.07
CA LEU A 251 19.22 -4.82 9.39
C LEU A 251 19.06 -5.34 7.98
N SER A 252 19.48 -4.58 6.98
CA SER A 252 19.52 -5.07 5.62
C SER A 252 20.85 -4.73 4.95
N ALA A 253 21.31 -5.64 4.10
CA ALA A 253 22.42 -5.44 3.20
C ALA A 253 21.99 -5.85 1.78
N MET A 254 22.32 -5.04 0.80
CA MET A 254 22.04 -5.29 -0.60
C MET A 254 23.31 -5.04 -1.43
N ASN A 255 23.54 -5.90 -2.39
CA ASN A 255 24.54 -5.69 -3.42
C ASN A 255 23.89 -5.79 -4.81
N ALA A 256 24.08 -4.77 -5.62
CA ALA A 256 23.56 -4.73 -6.98
C ALA A 256 24.70 -4.37 -7.95
N ASN A 257 24.79 -5.09 -9.06
CA ASN A 257 25.89 -4.88 -10.02
C ASN A 257 25.91 -3.49 -10.64
N ARG A 258 24.76 -2.77 -10.67
CA ARG A 258 24.67 -1.40 -11.21
C ARG A 258 24.86 -0.32 -10.14
N ASN A 259 24.31 -0.55 -8.95
CA ASN A 259 24.26 0.47 -7.90
C ASN A 259 25.27 0.23 -6.77
N GLY A 260 25.99 -0.89 -6.81
CA GLY A 260 26.93 -1.28 -5.76
C GLY A 260 26.26 -1.77 -4.48
N GLY A 261 27.05 -1.78 -3.40
CA GLY A 261 26.60 -2.18 -2.08
C GLY A 261 25.84 -1.07 -1.36
N SER A 262 24.83 -1.46 -0.60
CA SER A 262 24.13 -0.58 0.34
C SER A 262 23.68 -1.36 1.57
N GLY A 263 23.51 -0.65 2.68
CA GLY A 263 23.03 -1.22 3.92
C GLY A 263 22.05 -0.28 4.62
N SER A 264 21.15 -0.84 5.39
CA SER A 264 20.27 -0.06 6.25
C SER A 264 20.07 -0.72 7.61
N LEU A 265 19.85 0.12 8.59
CA LEU A 265 19.46 -0.23 9.95
C LEU A 265 18.20 0.55 10.28
N ASN A 266 17.21 -0.10 10.85
CA ASN A 266 16.07 0.55 11.48
C ASN A 266 15.82 -0.05 12.85
N ALA A 267 15.40 0.78 13.78
CA ALA A 267 15.05 0.37 15.12
C ALA A 267 13.86 1.19 15.62
N GLN A 268 13.00 0.53 16.40
CA GLN A 268 11.87 1.17 17.06
C GLN A 268 11.81 0.70 18.51
N TYR A 269 11.57 1.63 19.41
CA TYR A 269 11.34 1.32 20.81
C TYR A 269 10.00 1.91 21.26
N ARG A 270 9.11 1.02 21.68
CA ARG A 270 7.80 1.37 22.22
C ARG A 270 7.88 1.43 23.73
N SER A 271 7.92 2.64 24.28
CA SER A 271 7.75 2.87 25.69
C SER A 271 6.25 2.96 26.05
N GLN A 272 5.94 3.11 27.32
CA GLN A 272 4.56 3.38 27.76
C GLN A 272 4.05 4.76 27.25
N ARG A 273 4.94 5.73 27.00
CA ARG A 273 4.59 7.12 26.71
C ARG A 273 4.70 7.50 25.25
N ALA A 274 5.63 6.87 24.53
CA ALA A 274 5.94 7.24 23.15
C ALA A 274 6.56 6.08 22.39
N LEU A 275 6.44 6.12 21.08
CA LEU A 275 7.17 5.31 20.12
C LEU A 275 8.36 6.12 19.59
N LEU A 276 9.56 5.67 19.90
CA LEU A 276 10.78 6.19 19.31
C LEU A 276 11.14 5.36 18.09
N SER A 277 11.55 5.98 17.03
CA SER A 277 12.03 5.33 15.81
C SER A 277 13.33 5.95 15.33
N GLY A 278 14.18 5.15 14.75
CA GLY A 278 15.41 5.58 14.11
C GLY A 278 15.71 4.73 12.90
N ALA A 279 16.23 5.32 11.85
CA ALA A 279 16.72 4.61 10.70
C ALA A 279 18.00 5.27 10.17
N TYR A 280 18.90 4.43 9.66
CA TYR A 280 20.10 4.86 8.97
C TYR A 280 20.29 4.01 7.74
N SER A 281 20.64 4.62 6.63
CA SER A 281 20.99 3.92 5.41
C SER A 281 22.21 4.54 4.74
N ALA A 282 23.03 3.70 4.14
CA ALA A 282 24.21 4.12 3.42
C ALA A 282 24.40 3.24 2.18
N GLY A 283 24.88 3.85 1.12
CA GLY A 283 25.21 3.20 -0.15
C GLY A 283 26.18 4.04 -0.97
N LYS A 284 26.42 3.62 -2.20
CA LYS A 284 27.29 4.35 -3.10
C LYS A 284 26.73 5.75 -3.36
N GLY A 285 27.43 6.77 -2.82
CA GLY A 285 27.09 8.17 -3.08
C GLY A 285 25.99 8.77 -2.19
N TYR A 286 25.48 8.03 -1.19
CA TYR A 286 24.48 8.58 -0.28
C TYR A 286 24.62 8.05 1.16
N ARG A 287 24.16 8.87 2.10
CA ARG A 287 23.91 8.50 3.50
C ARG A 287 22.63 9.21 3.93
N SER A 288 21.79 8.52 4.67
CA SER A 288 20.55 9.09 5.17
C SER A 288 20.31 8.60 6.59
N GLY A 289 19.88 9.49 7.46
CA GLY A 289 19.49 9.18 8.82
C GLY A 289 18.17 9.85 9.14
N SER A 290 17.32 9.20 9.91
CA SER A 290 16.08 9.74 10.42
C SER A 290 15.86 9.32 11.87
N ALA A 291 15.24 10.19 12.64
CA ALA A 291 14.75 9.90 13.97
C ALA A 291 13.33 10.42 14.11
N GLY A 292 12.50 9.69 14.80
CA GLY A 292 11.09 10.04 15.01
C GLY A 292 10.63 9.75 16.44
N LEU A 293 9.72 10.58 16.90
CA LEU A 293 9.00 10.41 18.15
C LEU A 293 7.52 10.58 17.85
N SER A 294 6.71 9.61 18.23
CA SER A 294 5.26 9.66 18.06
C SER A 294 4.52 9.13 19.28
N GLY A 295 3.29 9.56 19.46
CA GLY A 295 2.43 9.15 20.56
C GLY A 295 1.23 10.08 20.68
N THR A 296 0.39 9.80 21.66
CA THR A 296 -0.79 10.60 22.01
C THR A 296 -0.62 11.19 23.40
N VAL A 297 -1.02 12.44 23.55
CA VAL A 297 -1.06 13.15 24.82
C VAL A 297 -2.50 13.57 25.08
N VAL A 298 -3.04 13.20 26.23
CA VAL A 298 -4.42 13.50 26.62
C VAL A 298 -4.43 14.25 27.95
N GLY A 299 -4.98 15.47 27.95
CA GLY A 299 -5.30 16.21 29.14
C GLY A 299 -6.69 15.84 29.66
N HIS A 300 -6.80 15.54 30.96
CA HIS A 300 -8.06 15.17 31.63
C HIS A 300 -8.08 15.70 33.09
N ALA A 301 -9.19 15.55 33.79
CA ALA A 301 -9.35 16.05 35.15
C ALA A 301 -8.32 15.51 36.16
N GLY A 302 -7.77 14.32 35.96
CA GLY A 302 -6.71 13.70 36.76
C GLY A 302 -5.29 14.10 36.37
N GLY A 303 -5.10 14.93 35.31
CA GLY A 303 -3.81 15.41 34.82
C GLY A 303 -3.56 15.13 33.33
N VAL A 304 -2.36 14.68 32.99
CA VAL A 304 -1.95 14.41 31.62
C VAL A 304 -1.50 12.96 31.51
N SER A 305 -2.09 12.19 30.60
CA SER A 305 -1.70 10.81 30.27
C SER A 305 -1.10 10.71 28.89
N PHE A 306 -0.15 9.80 28.72
CA PHE A 306 0.59 9.57 27.49
C PHE A 306 0.32 8.18 26.97
N SER A 307 0.36 8.01 25.64
CA SER A 307 0.32 6.70 24.99
C SER A 307 1.31 6.66 23.83
N SER A 308 1.95 5.52 23.65
CA SER A 308 2.80 5.27 22.48
C SER A 308 2.00 4.93 21.21
N TYR A 309 0.69 4.86 21.29
CA TYR A 309 -0.20 4.59 20.18
C TYR A 309 -0.81 5.90 19.66
N GLY A 310 -0.73 6.12 18.35
CA GLY A 310 -1.50 7.16 17.67
C GLY A 310 -2.88 6.62 17.31
N SER A 311 -3.91 7.02 18.03
CA SER A 311 -5.28 6.56 17.79
C SER A 311 -6.24 7.73 17.85
N GLU A 312 -7.19 7.78 16.91
CA GLU A 312 -8.28 8.79 16.91
C GLU A 312 -9.36 8.45 17.95
N THR A 313 -9.46 7.16 18.31
CA THR A 313 -10.40 6.67 19.33
C THR A 313 -9.67 6.00 20.46
N PHE A 314 -9.93 6.42 21.68
CA PHE A 314 -9.30 5.84 22.88
C PHE A 314 -10.26 5.92 24.09
N ALA A 315 -10.02 5.05 25.07
CA ALA A 315 -10.60 5.19 26.41
C ALA A 315 -9.53 5.63 27.41
N LEU A 316 -9.88 6.55 28.28
CA LEU A 316 -9.16 6.81 29.48
C LEU A 316 -9.72 5.92 30.60
N VAL A 317 -8.91 5.00 31.08
CA VAL A 317 -9.26 4.07 32.17
C VAL A 317 -8.63 4.56 33.45
N GLU A 318 -9.42 4.73 34.51
CA GLU A 318 -8.94 5.04 35.86
C GLU A 318 -8.88 3.74 36.66
N ALA A 319 -7.72 3.39 37.18
CA ALA A 319 -7.45 2.20 38.00
C ALA A 319 -6.42 2.53 39.07
N LYS A 320 -6.83 3.34 40.04
CA LYS A 320 -5.99 3.72 41.19
C LYS A 320 -5.63 2.51 42.04
N GLY A 321 -4.36 2.40 42.38
CA GLY A 321 -3.83 1.25 43.12
C GLY A 321 -3.45 0.07 42.23
N ALA A 322 -3.53 0.22 40.89
CA ALA A 322 -3.10 -0.78 39.93
C ALA A 322 -1.96 -0.25 39.03
N GLU A 323 -1.12 0.63 39.58
CA GLU A 323 -0.01 1.23 38.84
C GLU A 323 0.92 0.16 38.27
N GLY A 324 1.25 0.27 37.00
CA GLY A 324 2.04 -0.73 36.28
C GLY A 324 1.25 -1.92 35.71
N ALA A 325 -0.04 -2.08 36.04
CA ALA A 325 -0.88 -3.11 35.43
C ALA A 325 -1.00 -2.87 33.92
N GLY A 326 -0.67 -3.91 33.15
CA GLY A 326 -0.69 -3.86 31.68
C GLY A 326 -2.07 -4.15 31.10
N VAL A 327 -2.36 -3.55 29.95
CA VAL A 327 -3.53 -3.89 29.14
C VAL A 327 -3.12 -5.00 28.17
N SER A 328 -3.66 -6.21 28.37
CA SER A 328 -3.22 -7.42 27.64
C SER A 328 -3.33 -7.32 26.12
N THR A 329 -4.29 -6.57 25.61
CA THR A 329 -4.54 -6.40 24.17
C THR A 329 -3.54 -5.46 23.50
N TYR A 330 -2.94 -4.53 24.24
CA TYR A 330 -2.06 -3.50 23.70
C TYR A 330 -0.70 -3.49 24.39
N PRO A 331 0.31 -4.16 23.81
CA PRO A 331 1.66 -4.20 24.40
C PRO A 331 2.21 -2.81 24.68
N GLY A 332 2.71 -2.58 25.89
CA GLY A 332 3.25 -1.30 26.33
C GLY A 332 2.21 -0.30 26.88
N VAL A 333 0.92 -0.60 26.81
CA VAL A 333 -0.09 0.17 27.54
C VAL A 333 -0.17 -0.36 28.97
N ALA A 334 0.06 0.53 29.93
CA ALA A 334 -0.04 0.20 31.36
C ALA A 334 -0.59 1.42 32.14
N VAL A 335 -1.12 1.14 33.32
CA VAL A 335 -1.59 2.16 34.26
C VAL A 335 -0.38 3.00 34.71
N ASP A 336 -0.48 4.29 34.52
CA ASP A 336 0.57 5.25 34.90
C ASP A 336 0.65 5.46 36.45
N ALA A 337 1.65 6.20 36.92
CA ALA A 337 1.85 6.52 38.33
C ALA A 337 0.72 7.35 38.97
N ARG A 338 -0.26 7.80 38.19
CA ARG A 338 -1.45 8.54 38.64
C ARG A 338 -2.70 7.66 38.64
N GLY A 339 -2.57 6.40 38.25
CA GLY A 339 -3.68 5.45 38.17
C GLY A 339 -4.49 5.53 36.87
N TYR A 340 -3.92 6.05 35.76
CA TYR A 340 -4.61 6.17 34.48
C TYR A 340 -3.93 5.38 33.37
N ALA A 341 -4.72 4.82 32.47
CA ALA A 341 -4.23 4.19 31.23
C ALA A 341 -5.02 4.67 30.01
N LEU A 342 -4.33 4.93 28.90
CA LEU A 342 -4.95 5.23 27.60
C LEU A 342 -5.04 3.96 26.77
N VAL A 343 -6.24 3.43 26.59
CA VAL A 343 -6.51 2.24 25.75
C VAL A 343 -6.88 2.69 24.35
N PRO A 344 -6.05 2.42 23.31
CA PRO A 344 -6.28 2.90 21.96
C PRO A 344 -7.27 2.03 21.18
N TYR A 345 -7.67 2.51 20.00
CA TYR A 345 -8.43 1.78 18.96
C TYR A 345 -9.77 1.19 19.43
N LEU A 346 -10.53 1.98 20.15
CA LEU A 346 -11.89 1.57 20.48
C LEU A 346 -12.78 1.56 19.24
N THR A 347 -13.43 0.43 19.01
CA THR A 347 -14.50 0.35 18.02
C THR A 347 -15.78 0.92 18.62
N PRO A 348 -16.51 1.79 17.91
CA PRO A 348 -17.85 2.17 18.34
C PRO A 348 -18.70 0.91 18.50
N THR A 349 -19.27 0.70 19.68
CA THR A 349 -20.32 -0.30 19.84
C THR A 349 -21.57 0.21 19.14
N SER A 350 -22.07 -0.59 18.19
CA SER A 350 -23.36 -0.38 17.52
C SER A 350 -24.53 -0.55 18.48
#